data_71f88ec2fb0a843787b8c5d4858408e1
#
_entry.id   71f88ec2fb0a843787b8c5d4858408e1
#
_cell.length_a   1.000
_cell.length_b   1.000
_cell.length_c   1.000
_cell.angle_alpha   90.00
_cell.angle_beta   90.00
_cell.angle_gamma   90.00
#
_symmetry.space_group_name_H-M   'P 1'
#
loop_
_entity.id
_entity.type
_entity.pdbx_description
1 polymer ?
#
loop_
_entity_poly.entity_id
_entity_poly.type
_entity_poly.pdbx_seq_one_letter_code
_entity_poly.pdbx_strand_id
1 'polypeptide(L)'
;MDGMRRMPPNRSFEMKKVVVFTGAGVSADSGLSTFRDADGLWADYRIEDVCTPEALRDNRAQVVDFYNMRRREMLGKEPNAGHRAIAGLEECFDVDVITQNVDNLHERAGSSHVTHLHGELTKLRSSRDPELIVPIDGWEQRLDATAPDGALLRPHIVFFGEAVPMFERAAEIAGTADLMVVVGTSLAVYPAASLVRYVRPDVPIFLVDPGNPDTAMIRNPLTHIRSRAAEGMPELAERLKSEFS
;
A
#
# COMPACT_ATOMS: atom_id res chain seq x y z
N MET A 1 57.15 -4.53 -26.19
CA MET A 1 55.78 -5.06 -26.45
C MET A 1 55.01 -4.97 -25.16
N ASP A 2 54.24 -3.94 -25.05
CA ASP A 2 53.60 -3.51 -23.82
C ASP A 2 52.24 -4.23 -23.66
N GLY A 3 52.18 -5.00 -22.60
CA GLY A 3 50.99 -5.83 -22.33
C GLY A 3 49.92 -5.00 -21.57
N MET A 4 49.11 -4.30 -22.33
CA MET A 4 47.90 -3.65 -21.80
C MET A 4 46.97 -4.69 -21.14
N ARG A 5 47.00 -4.85 -19.83
CA ARG A 5 45.94 -5.54 -19.07
C ARG A 5 44.66 -4.72 -19.21
N ARG A 6 43.70 -5.26 -19.96
CA ARG A 6 42.33 -4.74 -19.96
C ARG A 6 41.77 -4.86 -18.55
N MET A 7 41.48 -3.73 -17.91
CA MET A 7 40.63 -3.70 -16.70
C MET A 7 39.29 -4.32 -17.03
N PRO A 8 38.73 -5.14 -16.12
CA PRO A 8 37.36 -5.64 -16.30
C PRO A 8 36.40 -4.45 -16.30
N PRO A 9 35.27 -4.52 -17.04
CA PRO A 9 34.28 -3.45 -17.06
C PRO A 9 33.78 -3.22 -15.64
N ASN A 10 33.74 -1.94 -15.28
CA ASN A 10 33.18 -1.45 -14.03
C ASN A 10 31.74 -2.01 -13.92
N ARG A 11 31.50 -3.01 -13.06
CA ARG A 11 30.13 -3.40 -12.69
C ARG A 11 29.60 -2.21 -11.88
N SER A 12 28.74 -1.41 -12.51
CA SER A 12 27.82 -0.58 -11.75
C SER A 12 27.09 -1.52 -10.80
N PHE A 13 27.26 -1.34 -9.51
CA PHE A 13 26.45 -2.03 -8.50
C PHE A 13 25.02 -1.51 -8.67
N GLU A 14 24.21 -2.18 -9.47
CA GLU A 14 22.78 -1.94 -9.50
C GLU A 14 22.23 -2.37 -8.15
N MET A 15 21.61 -1.44 -7.43
CA MET A 15 20.93 -1.76 -6.16
C MET A 15 19.85 -2.81 -6.43
N LYS A 16 19.74 -3.80 -5.54
CA LYS A 16 18.67 -4.79 -5.65
C LYS A 16 17.31 -4.14 -5.45
N LYS A 17 16.34 -4.62 -6.21
CA LYS A 17 14.96 -4.18 -6.16
C LYS A 17 14.19 -4.87 -5.04
N VAL A 18 13.75 -4.10 -4.06
CA VAL A 18 12.86 -4.57 -2.98
C VAL A 18 11.45 -4.05 -3.25
N VAL A 19 10.50 -4.95 -3.41
CA VAL A 19 9.08 -4.60 -3.50
C VAL A 19 8.40 -4.91 -2.18
N VAL A 20 7.81 -3.89 -1.56
CA VAL A 20 7.10 -4.02 -0.29
C VAL A 20 5.61 -3.93 -0.54
N PHE A 21 4.87 -5.01 -0.28
CA PHE A 21 3.41 -5.06 -0.43
C PHE A 21 2.73 -4.98 0.94
N THR A 22 1.93 -3.94 1.18
CA THR A 22 1.35 -3.68 2.51
C THR A 22 -0.18 -3.69 2.51
N GLY A 23 -0.75 -4.05 3.65
CA GLY A 23 -2.17 -3.92 3.97
C GLY A 23 -2.40 -3.18 5.28
N ALA A 24 -3.64 -3.14 5.76
CA ALA A 24 -4.06 -2.32 6.89
C ALA A 24 -3.29 -2.62 8.20
N GLY A 25 -2.76 -3.83 8.35
CA GLY A 25 -1.97 -4.23 9.51
C GLY A 25 -0.67 -3.43 9.70
N VAL A 26 -0.10 -2.83 8.62
CA VAL A 26 1.07 -1.96 8.76
C VAL A 26 0.74 -0.68 9.51
N SER A 27 -0.50 -0.17 9.37
CA SER A 27 -0.98 1.07 10.01
C SER A 27 -1.70 0.86 11.34
N ALA A 28 -1.94 -0.41 11.74
CA ALA A 28 -2.61 -0.75 13.01
C ALA A 28 -1.88 -0.18 14.23
N ASP A 29 -0.54 -0.31 14.26
CA ASP A 29 0.29 0.21 15.36
C ASP A 29 0.42 1.75 15.34
N SER A 30 -0.06 2.42 14.30
CA SER A 30 -0.26 3.87 14.26
C SER A 30 -1.62 4.27 14.83
N GLY A 31 -2.47 3.29 15.19
CA GLY A 31 -3.81 3.49 15.73
C GLY A 31 -4.86 3.80 14.66
N LEU A 32 -4.63 3.38 13.40
CA LEU A 32 -5.67 3.33 12.38
C LEU A 32 -6.40 2.00 12.45
N SER A 33 -7.73 2.05 12.51
CA SER A 33 -8.57 0.85 12.55
C SER A 33 -8.38 0.00 11.29
N THR A 34 -8.11 -1.30 11.47
CA THR A 34 -8.09 -2.24 10.35
C THR A 34 -9.50 -2.66 9.97
N PHE A 35 -9.65 -3.25 8.78
CA PHE A 35 -10.98 -3.67 8.29
C PHE A 35 -11.53 -4.92 9.01
N ARG A 36 -10.71 -5.68 9.76
CA ARG A 36 -11.05 -7.01 10.28
C ARG A 36 -10.97 -7.15 11.79
N ASP A 37 -10.50 -6.14 12.50
CA ASP A 37 -10.48 -6.20 13.96
C ASP A 37 -11.92 -6.29 14.48
N ALA A 38 -12.12 -7.00 15.60
CA ALA A 38 -13.44 -7.15 16.22
C ALA A 38 -14.09 -5.80 16.57
N ASP A 39 -13.23 -4.80 16.83
CA ASP A 39 -13.58 -3.39 17.04
C ASP A 39 -13.19 -2.54 15.82
N GLY A 40 -13.01 -3.17 14.64
CA GLY A 40 -12.57 -2.51 13.41
C GLY A 40 -13.69 -1.72 12.75
N LEU A 41 -13.32 -1.03 11.67
CA LEU A 41 -14.21 -0.10 10.96
C LEU A 41 -15.53 -0.73 10.51
N TRP A 42 -15.51 -2.04 10.16
CA TRP A 42 -16.69 -2.78 9.74
C TRP A 42 -17.55 -3.31 10.91
N ALA A 43 -17.19 -3.07 12.15
CA ALA A 43 -18.07 -3.31 13.29
C ALA A 43 -19.22 -2.28 13.33
N ASP A 44 -18.94 -1.03 12.93
CA ASP A 44 -19.90 0.08 12.97
C ASP A 44 -20.53 0.37 11.59
N TYR A 45 -19.89 0.00 10.50
CA TYR A 45 -20.34 0.32 9.13
C TYR A 45 -20.33 -0.92 8.24
N ARG A 46 -21.43 -1.11 7.52
CA ARG A 46 -21.49 -2.15 6.51
C ARG A 46 -20.81 -1.65 5.22
N ILE A 47 -20.05 -2.51 4.56
CA ILE A 47 -19.39 -2.19 3.28
C ILE A 47 -20.40 -1.64 2.27
N GLU A 48 -21.57 -2.26 2.19
CA GLU A 48 -22.63 -1.91 1.27
C GLU A 48 -23.17 -0.48 1.48
N ASP A 49 -23.03 0.07 2.68
CA ASP A 49 -23.56 1.38 3.05
C ASP A 49 -22.59 2.54 2.79
N VAL A 50 -21.26 2.25 2.71
CA VAL A 50 -20.24 3.31 2.66
C VAL A 50 -19.14 3.12 1.60
N CYS A 51 -19.00 1.92 1.02
CA CYS A 51 -17.85 1.61 0.15
C CYS A 51 -18.27 0.88 -1.13
N THR A 52 -19.41 1.27 -1.74
CA THR A 52 -19.88 0.79 -3.03
C THR A 52 -20.36 1.96 -3.90
N PRO A 53 -20.35 1.83 -5.24
CA PRO A 53 -20.94 2.83 -6.14
C PRO A 53 -22.44 3.07 -5.85
N GLU A 54 -23.17 2.02 -5.45
CA GLU A 54 -24.58 2.08 -5.08
C GLU A 54 -24.77 2.95 -3.84
N ALA A 55 -23.98 2.75 -2.79
CA ALA A 55 -24.02 3.58 -1.58
C ALA A 55 -23.80 5.06 -1.90
N LEU A 56 -22.80 5.36 -2.75
CA LEU A 56 -22.54 6.75 -3.16
C LEU A 56 -23.69 7.37 -3.93
N ARG A 57 -24.38 6.58 -4.77
CA ARG A 57 -25.54 7.05 -5.54
C ARG A 57 -26.77 7.27 -4.64
N ASP A 58 -27.04 6.31 -3.76
CA ASP A 58 -28.29 6.23 -3.01
C ASP A 58 -28.21 6.99 -1.67
N ASN A 59 -27.04 7.07 -1.06
CA ASN A 59 -26.83 7.78 0.21
C ASN A 59 -25.47 8.51 0.26
N ARG A 60 -25.29 9.45 -0.67
CA ARG A 60 -24.05 10.23 -0.81
C ARG A 60 -23.61 10.91 0.49
N ALA A 61 -24.54 11.42 1.29
CA ALA A 61 -24.22 12.13 2.53
C ALA A 61 -23.48 11.19 3.50
N GLN A 62 -24.01 9.99 3.72
CA GLN A 62 -23.38 8.98 4.60
C GLN A 62 -21.99 8.58 4.09
N VAL A 63 -21.82 8.38 2.78
CA VAL A 63 -20.52 8.03 2.20
C VAL A 63 -19.51 9.17 2.40
N VAL A 64 -19.89 10.40 2.11
CA VAL A 64 -18.99 11.56 2.30
C VAL A 64 -18.63 11.75 3.76
N ASP A 65 -19.58 11.64 4.67
CA ASP A 65 -19.34 11.77 6.12
C ASP A 65 -18.41 10.65 6.64
N PHE A 66 -18.60 9.42 6.16
CA PHE A 66 -17.70 8.31 6.48
C PHE A 66 -16.27 8.61 6.05
N TYR A 67 -16.02 9.05 4.81
CA TYR A 67 -14.67 9.36 4.35
C TYR A 67 -14.11 10.64 4.95
N ASN A 68 -14.93 11.60 5.36
CA ASN A 68 -14.51 12.76 6.15
C ASN A 68 -14.01 12.33 7.54
N MET A 69 -14.73 11.43 8.20
CA MET A 69 -14.29 10.83 9.46
C MET A 69 -12.95 10.10 9.29
N ARG A 70 -12.79 9.28 8.25
CA ARG A 70 -11.55 8.55 7.97
C ARG A 70 -10.36 9.49 7.72
N ARG A 71 -10.55 10.58 6.97
CA ARG A 71 -9.49 11.59 6.77
C ARG A 71 -9.09 12.26 8.06
N ARG A 72 -10.09 12.65 8.87
CA ARG A 72 -9.85 13.29 10.17
C ARG A 72 -9.06 12.38 11.10
N GLU A 73 -9.40 11.10 11.15
CA GLU A 73 -8.67 10.10 11.91
C GLU A 73 -7.22 9.98 11.41
N MET A 74 -7.01 9.80 10.11
CA MET A 74 -5.70 9.66 9.49
C MET A 74 -4.78 10.86 9.76
N LEU A 75 -5.31 12.07 9.67
CA LEU A 75 -4.52 13.30 9.90
C LEU A 75 -3.97 13.41 11.32
N GLY A 76 -4.63 12.78 12.29
CA GLY A 76 -4.17 12.72 13.68
C GLY A 76 -3.20 11.59 14.01
N LYS A 77 -2.80 10.77 13.02
CA LYS A 77 -1.91 9.62 13.24
C LYS A 77 -0.52 9.87 12.67
N GLU A 78 0.47 9.21 13.28
CA GLU A 78 1.87 9.27 12.84
C GLU A 78 2.35 7.92 12.30
N PRO A 79 3.30 7.90 11.33
CA PRO A 79 3.95 6.68 10.91
C PRO A 79 4.58 5.95 12.11
N ASN A 80 4.43 4.64 12.19
CA ASN A 80 5.08 3.82 13.21
C ASN A 80 6.48 3.34 12.77
N ALA A 81 7.13 2.54 13.61
CA ALA A 81 8.46 2.01 13.34
C ALA A 81 8.52 1.12 12.09
N GLY A 82 7.42 0.40 11.75
CA GLY A 82 7.33 -0.40 10.54
C GLY A 82 7.40 0.45 9.27
N HIS A 83 6.64 1.54 9.20
CA HIS A 83 6.71 2.49 8.06
C HIS A 83 8.11 3.09 7.91
N ARG A 84 8.73 3.53 9.03
CA ARG A 84 10.08 4.10 9.01
C ARG A 84 11.13 3.07 8.60
N ALA A 85 10.99 1.83 9.02
CA ALA A 85 11.90 0.76 8.61
C ALA A 85 11.80 0.46 7.11
N ILE A 86 10.58 0.48 6.54
CA ILE A 86 10.36 0.33 5.10
C ILE A 86 11.04 1.47 4.34
N ALA A 87 10.81 2.72 4.72
CA ALA A 87 11.47 3.88 4.11
C ALA A 87 13.00 3.80 4.24
N GLY A 88 13.52 3.35 5.38
CA GLY A 88 14.96 3.18 5.61
C GLY A 88 15.64 2.11 4.76
N LEU A 89 14.89 1.23 4.08
CA LEU A 89 15.47 0.31 3.09
C LEU A 89 16.02 1.05 1.86
N GLU A 90 15.51 2.23 1.54
CA GLU A 90 15.96 3.05 0.40
C GLU A 90 17.44 3.52 0.53
N GLU A 91 18.03 3.42 1.71
CA GLU A 91 19.46 3.67 1.91
C GLU A 91 20.35 2.64 1.17
N CYS A 92 19.86 1.42 0.96
CA CYS A 92 20.62 0.30 0.41
C CYS A 92 19.99 -0.38 -0.81
N PHE A 93 18.71 -0.12 -1.07
CA PHE A 93 17.92 -0.80 -2.08
C PHE A 93 17.13 0.19 -2.94
N ASP A 94 16.81 -0.22 -4.16
CA ASP A 94 15.75 0.40 -4.95
C ASP A 94 14.40 -0.15 -4.45
N VAL A 95 13.60 0.69 -3.79
CA VAL A 95 12.39 0.25 -3.08
C VAL A 95 11.14 0.78 -3.74
N ASP A 96 10.21 -0.11 -4.07
CA ASP A 96 8.82 0.24 -4.40
C ASP A 96 7.87 -0.28 -3.32
N VAL A 97 7.03 0.59 -2.81
CA VAL A 97 5.92 0.24 -1.92
C VAL A 97 4.64 0.14 -2.73
N ILE A 98 3.97 -1.01 -2.67
CA ILE A 98 2.63 -1.22 -3.19
C ILE A 98 1.71 -1.38 -1.99
N THR A 99 0.73 -0.50 -1.83
CA THR A 99 -0.12 -0.53 -0.65
C THR A 99 -1.59 -0.69 -1.00
N GLN A 100 -2.29 -1.50 -0.22
CA GLN A 100 -3.75 -1.57 -0.20
C GLN A 100 -4.37 -0.44 0.62
N ASN A 101 -3.54 0.24 1.42
CA ASN A 101 -3.99 1.31 2.30
C ASN A 101 -4.30 2.58 1.53
N VAL A 102 -5.22 3.34 2.08
CA VAL A 102 -5.66 4.63 1.55
C VAL A 102 -5.12 5.82 2.37
N ASP A 103 -4.38 5.53 3.45
CA ASP A 103 -3.64 6.52 4.24
C ASP A 103 -2.31 6.89 3.55
N ASN A 104 -1.67 7.97 4.01
CA ASN A 104 -0.39 8.46 3.49
C ASN A 104 0.78 8.25 4.47
N LEU A 105 0.71 7.22 5.32
CA LEU A 105 1.73 7.00 6.35
C LEU A 105 3.07 6.55 5.76
N HIS A 106 3.08 5.87 4.60
CA HIS A 106 4.31 5.51 3.91
C HIS A 106 5.06 6.75 3.42
N GLU A 107 4.39 7.66 2.74
CA GLU A 107 4.98 8.93 2.27
C GLU A 107 5.46 9.78 3.44
N ARG A 108 4.66 9.88 4.50
CA ARG A 108 5.02 10.63 5.71
C ARG A 108 6.18 10.00 6.47
N ALA A 109 6.42 8.71 6.30
CA ALA A 109 7.61 8.02 6.83
C ALA A 109 8.86 8.25 5.99
N GLY A 110 8.71 8.76 4.75
CA GLY A 110 9.80 9.04 3.83
C GLY A 110 9.94 8.09 2.65
N SER A 111 9.01 7.14 2.43
CA SER A 111 9.03 6.29 1.23
C SER A 111 8.83 7.12 -0.03
N SER A 112 9.74 6.97 -1.01
CA SER A 112 9.78 7.79 -2.22
C SER A 112 8.88 7.28 -3.34
N HIS A 113 8.69 5.97 -3.45
CA HIS A 113 7.89 5.33 -4.49
C HIS A 113 6.77 4.51 -3.87
N VAL A 114 5.56 5.10 -3.81
CA VAL A 114 4.37 4.46 -3.25
C VAL A 114 3.28 4.34 -4.31
N THR A 115 2.77 3.13 -4.52
CA THR A 115 1.65 2.82 -5.41
C THR A 115 0.45 2.40 -4.60
N HIS A 116 -0.59 3.23 -4.57
CA HIS A 116 -1.85 2.95 -3.89
C HIS A 116 -2.80 2.16 -4.80
N LEU A 117 -3.12 0.92 -4.42
CA LEU A 117 -4.05 0.07 -5.19
C LEU A 117 -5.50 0.51 -5.06
N HIS A 118 -5.87 1.04 -3.90
CA HIS A 118 -7.26 1.35 -3.57
C HIS A 118 -7.55 2.85 -3.47
N GLY A 119 -6.67 3.69 -4.04
CA GLY A 119 -6.79 5.14 -3.97
C GLY A 119 -6.26 5.74 -2.67
N GLU A 120 -6.57 7.01 -2.44
CA GLU A 120 -5.95 7.82 -1.38
C GLU A 120 -6.97 8.73 -0.69
N LEU A 121 -6.97 8.77 0.62
CA LEU A 121 -7.82 9.67 1.41
C LEU A 121 -7.47 11.15 1.19
N THR A 122 -6.25 11.47 0.79
CA THR A 122 -5.75 12.82 0.51
C THR A 122 -6.23 13.40 -0.83
N LYS A 123 -7.02 12.64 -1.57
CA LYS A 123 -7.49 13.02 -2.91
C LYS A 123 -9.00 12.81 -3.06
N LEU A 124 -9.58 13.61 -3.96
CA LEU A 124 -10.93 13.45 -4.48
C LEU A 124 -10.85 13.24 -5.99
N ARG A 125 -11.90 12.72 -6.60
CA ARG A 125 -12.02 12.62 -8.06
C ARG A 125 -13.39 13.04 -8.55
N SER A 126 -13.49 13.44 -9.82
CA SER A 126 -14.78 13.65 -10.46
C SER A 126 -15.62 12.37 -10.44
N SER A 127 -16.93 12.51 -10.24
CA SER A 127 -17.87 11.39 -10.39
C SER A 127 -18.14 11.02 -11.85
N ARG A 128 -17.70 11.85 -12.80
CA ARG A 128 -17.87 11.65 -14.25
C ARG A 128 -16.58 11.14 -14.91
N ASP A 129 -15.46 11.77 -14.59
CA ASP A 129 -14.13 11.44 -15.14
C ASP A 129 -13.22 10.92 -14.02
N PRO A 130 -12.95 9.60 -13.96
CA PRO A 130 -12.11 9.01 -12.93
C PRO A 130 -10.66 9.49 -12.96
N GLU A 131 -10.16 10.00 -14.09
CA GLU A 131 -8.80 10.52 -14.24
C GLU A 131 -8.68 11.98 -13.74
N LEU A 132 -9.81 12.67 -13.57
CA LEU A 132 -9.83 14.02 -13.02
C LEU A 132 -9.77 14.00 -11.50
N ILE A 133 -8.54 13.92 -11.00
CA ILE A 133 -8.21 13.81 -9.57
C ILE A 133 -7.76 15.17 -9.06
N VAL A 134 -8.21 15.54 -7.87
CA VAL A 134 -7.84 16.78 -7.19
C VAL A 134 -7.40 16.50 -5.75
N PRO A 135 -6.40 17.19 -5.22
CA PRO A 135 -6.07 17.09 -3.80
C PRO A 135 -7.19 17.65 -2.95
N ILE A 136 -7.31 17.18 -1.72
CA ILE A 136 -8.15 17.80 -0.69
C ILE A 136 -7.26 18.42 0.39
N ASP A 137 -7.53 19.68 0.70
CA ASP A 137 -6.90 20.35 1.83
C ASP A 137 -7.71 20.09 3.10
N GLY A 138 -7.04 19.58 4.14
CA GLY A 138 -7.69 19.16 5.38
C GLY A 138 -8.49 17.85 5.24
N TRP A 139 -9.55 17.74 6.03
CA TRP A 139 -10.32 16.48 6.16
C TRP A 139 -11.71 16.55 5.51
N GLU A 140 -12.28 17.75 5.32
CA GLU A 140 -13.68 17.93 4.99
C GLU A 140 -13.91 18.03 3.48
N GLN A 141 -14.58 17.04 2.92
CA GLN A 141 -15.23 17.12 1.64
C GLN A 141 -16.65 17.65 1.82
N ARG A 142 -17.01 18.75 1.17
CA ARG A 142 -18.38 19.27 1.13
C ARG A 142 -19.25 18.42 0.19
N LEU A 143 -20.53 18.26 0.53
CA LEU A 143 -21.46 17.47 -0.28
C LEU A 143 -21.68 18.05 -1.68
N ASP A 144 -21.62 19.37 -1.81
CA ASP A 144 -21.83 20.13 -3.05
C ASP A 144 -20.52 20.42 -3.82
N ALA A 145 -19.37 19.93 -3.33
CA ALA A 145 -18.09 20.16 -3.98
C ALA A 145 -18.07 19.56 -5.39
N THR A 146 -17.63 20.35 -6.36
CA THR A 146 -17.55 19.98 -7.78
C THR A 146 -16.11 19.94 -8.28
N ALA A 147 -15.87 19.05 -9.23
CA ALA A 147 -14.62 18.98 -9.99
C ALA A 147 -14.61 20.09 -11.08
N PRO A 148 -13.44 20.35 -11.71
CA PRO A 148 -13.34 21.30 -12.82
C PRO A 148 -14.27 21.04 -14.02
N ASP A 149 -14.71 19.79 -14.21
CA ASP A 149 -15.68 19.38 -15.23
C ASP A 149 -17.15 19.65 -14.85
N GLY A 150 -17.38 20.24 -13.66
CA GLY A 150 -18.69 20.54 -13.10
C GLY A 150 -19.44 19.34 -12.49
N ALA A 151 -18.86 18.14 -12.51
CA ALA A 151 -19.43 16.99 -11.82
C ALA A 151 -19.15 17.04 -10.31
N LEU A 152 -19.98 16.38 -9.52
CA LEU A 152 -19.71 16.27 -8.07
C LEU A 152 -18.40 15.53 -7.82
N LEU A 153 -17.64 15.98 -6.84
CA LEU A 153 -16.46 15.27 -6.35
C LEU A 153 -16.87 14.07 -5.48
N ARG A 154 -16.17 12.99 -5.59
CA ARG A 154 -16.26 11.83 -4.69
C ARG A 154 -14.88 11.52 -4.07
N PRO A 155 -14.80 10.73 -2.98
CA PRO A 155 -13.53 10.23 -2.49
C PRO A 155 -12.75 9.50 -3.60
N HIS A 156 -11.44 9.76 -3.71
CA HIS A 156 -10.57 9.04 -4.63
C HIS A 156 -10.21 7.66 -4.06
N ILE A 157 -11.23 6.84 -3.89
CA ILE A 157 -11.15 5.49 -3.33
C ILE A 157 -11.72 4.51 -4.36
N VAL A 158 -11.09 3.35 -4.50
CA VAL A 158 -11.63 2.23 -5.27
C VAL A 158 -12.65 1.51 -4.38
N PHE A 159 -13.91 1.60 -4.74
CA PHE A 159 -15.00 0.95 -4.03
C PHE A 159 -15.09 -0.54 -4.38
N PHE A 160 -15.70 -1.31 -3.51
CA PHE A 160 -16.02 -2.71 -3.83
C PHE A 160 -16.90 -2.77 -5.08
N GLY A 161 -16.54 -3.67 -6.01
CA GLY A 161 -17.17 -3.77 -7.32
C GLY A 161 -16.56 -2.90 -8.41
N GLU A 162 -15.71 -1.93 -8.08
CA GLU A 162 -14.95 -1.16 -9.06
C GLU A 162 -13.66 -1.89 -9.48
N ALA A 163 -13.20 -1.63 -10.70
CA ALA A 163 -11.88 -2.05 -11.14
C ALA A 163 -10.79 -1.39 -10.28
N VAL A 164 -9.65 -2.06 -10.13
CA VAL A 164 -8.46 -1.54 -9.43
C VAL A 164 -7.47 -1.01 -10.50
N PRO A 165 -7.49 0.29 -10.82
CA PRO A 165 -6.76 0.83 -11.99
C PRO A 165 -5.26 0.60 -11.90
N MET A 166 -4.70 0.65 -10.69
CA MET A 166 -3.26 0.52 -10.45
C MET A 166 -2.78 -0.94 -10.41
N PHE A 167 -3.68 -1.93 -10.60
CA PHE A 167 -3.29 -3.33 -10.44
C PHE A 167 -2.27 -3.81 -11.49
N GLU A 168 -2.46 -3.45 -12.77
CA GLU A 168 -1.51 -3.83 -13.84
C GLU A 168 -0.12 -3.23 -13.58
N ARG A 169 -0.07 -1.96 -13.21
CA ARG A 169 1.19 -1.29 -12.84
C ARG A 169 1.85 -1.96 -11.62
N ALA A 170 1.08 -2.30 -10.62
CA ALA A 170 1.59 -3.01 -9.43
C ALA A 170 2.11 -4.41 -9.78
N ALA A 171 1.45 -5.12 -10.70
CA ALA A 171 1.89 -6.43 -11.17
C ALA A 171 3.22 -6.34 -11.95
N GLU A 172 3.39 -5.31 -12.78
CA GLU A 172 4.68 -5.04 -13.45
C GLU A 172 5.78 -4.79 -12.42
N ILE A 173 5.55 -3.93 -11.42
CA ILE A 173 6.50 -3.64 -10.34
C ILE A 173 6.85 -4.93 -9.59
N ALA A 174 5.85 -5.73 -9.20
CA ALA A 174 6.07 -7.00 -8.50
C ALA A 174 6.96 -7.96 -9.31
N GLY A 175 6.82 -7.97 -10.65
CA GLY A 175 7.64 -8.78 -11.55
C GLY A 175 9.11 -8.36 -11.60
N THR A 176 9.46 -7.16 -11.21
CA THR A 176 10.85 -6.66 -11.19
C THR A 176 11.59 -6.97 -9.88
N ALA A 177 10.90 -7.46 -8.85
CA ALA A 177 11.46 -7.67 -7.53
C ALA A 177 12.64 -8.65 -7.54
N ASP A 178 13.71 -8.33 -6.82
CA ASP A 178 14.76 -9.27 -6.38
C ASP A 178 14.48 -9.81 -4.99
N LEU A 179 13.71 -9.07 -4.21
CA LEU A 179 13.18 -9.43 -2.90
C LEU A 179 11.75 -8.90 -2.78
N MET A 180 10.83 -9.67 -2.20
CA MET A 180 9.51 -9.16 -1.87
C MET A 180 9.25 -9.25 -0.35
N VAL A 181 8.71 -8.18 0.21
CA VAL A 181 8.28 -8.11 1.60
C VAL A 181 6.77 -7.88 1.63
N VAL A 182 6.03 -8.75 2.29
CA VAL A 182 4.56 -8.64 2.47
C VAL A 182 4.29 -8.30 3.92
N VAL A 183 3.58 -7.21 4.19
CA VAL A 183 3.41 -6.69 5.57
C VAL A 183 1.96 -6.39 5.90
N GLY A 184 1.46 -6.96 7.00
CA GLY A 184 0.18 -6.60 7.59
C GLY A 184 -1.02 -6.79 6.66
N THR A 185 -1.03 -7.85 5.87
CA THR A 185 -2.16 -8.18 4.99
C THR A 185 -2.54 -9.65 5.14
N SER A 186 -3.85 -9.89 5.21
CA SER A 186 -4.40 -11.24 5.25
C SER A 186 -4.33 -11.99 3.91
N LEU A 187 -3.92 -11.31 2.82
CA LEU A 187 -3.91 -11.83 1.44
C LEU A 187 -5.28 -12.40 0.99
N ALA A 188 -6.39 -11.76 1.42
CA ALA A 188 -7.74 -12.24 1.13
C ALA A 188 -8.60 -11.23 0.34
N VAL A 189 -8.11 -10.03 0.05
CA VAL A 189 -8.82 -9.03 -0.77
C VAL A 189 -8.32 -9.11 -2.21
N TYR A 190 -9.19 -9.49 -3.13
CA TYR A 190 -8.89 -9.61 -4.55
C TYR A 190 -9.31 -8.34 -5.31
N PRO A 191 -8.55 -7.96 -6.41
CA PRO A 191 -7.43 -8.69 -7.00
C PRO A 191 -6.09 -8.51 -6.27
N ALA A 192 -5.96 -7.59 -5.30
CA ALA A 192 -4.71 -7.22 -4.64
C ALA A 192 -3.94 -8.42 -4.08
N ALA A 193 -4.62 -9.37 -3.44
CA ALA A 193 -4.02 -10.59 -2.89
C ALA A 193 -3.27 -11.43 -3.94
N SER A 194 -3.69 -11.38 -5.21
CA SER A 194 -3.04 -12.13 -6.29
C SER A 194 -1.70 -11.55 -6.74
N LEU A 195 -1.30 -10.38 -6.24
CA LEU A 195 -0.07 -9.70 -6.62
C LEU A 195 1.18 -10.57 -6.38
N VAL A 196 1.18 -11.37 -5.32
CA VAL A 196 2.27 -12.30 -4.99
C VAL A 196 2.57 -13.32 -6.11
N ARG A 197 1.64 -13.57 -7.01
CA ARG A 197 1.81 -14.50 -8.14
C ARG A 197 2.62 -13.91 -9.30
N TYR A 198 2.80 -12.60 -9.33
CA TYR A 198 3.57 -11.90 -10.38
C TYR A 198 5.06 -11.85 -10.06
N VAL A 199 5.44 -12.19 -8.84
CA VAL A 199 6.84 -12.30 -8.41
C VAL A 199 7.48 -13.53 -9.06
N ARG A 200 8.70 -13.38 -9.60
CA ARG A 200 9.43 -14.51 -10.20
C ARG A 200 9.60 -15.64 -9.18
N PRO A 201 9.50 -16.91 -9.58
CA PRO A 201 9.43 -18.05 -8.64
C PRO A 201 10.66 -18.24 -7.74
N ASP A 202 11.83 -17.76 -8.17
CA ASP A 202 13.11 -17.82 -7.47
C ASP A 202 13.31 -16.71 -6.43
N VAL A 203 12.48 -15.66 -6.47
CA VAL A 203 12.59 -14.51 -5.59
C VAL A 203 12.07 -14.85 -4.18
N PRO A 204 12.86 -14.63 -3.11
CA PRO A 204 12.38 -14.87 -1.76
C PRO A 204 11.31 -13.85 -1.34
N ILE A 205 10.30 -14.36 -0.63
CA ILE A 205 9.22 -13.56 -0.03
C ILE A 205 9.34 -13.62 1.48
N PHE A 206 9.37 -12.45 2.11
CA PHE A 206 9.30 -12.29 3.55
C PHE A 206 7.91 -11.77 3.93
N LEU A 207 7.21 -12.49 4.80
CA LEU A 207 5.88 -12.14 5.26
C LEU A 207 5.94 -11.72 6.73
N VAL A 208 5.57 -10.47 7.02
CA VAL A 208 5.50 -9.92 8.38
C VAL A 208 4.03 -9.73 8.75
N ASP A 209 3.49 -10.63 9.54
CA ASP A 209 2.11 -10.59 10.01
C ASP A 209 1.96 -11.46 11.27
N PRO A 210 1.29 -11.00 12.34
CA PRO A 210 1.12 -11.79 13.57
C PRO A 210 0.13 -12.95 13.40
N GLY A 211 -0.75 -12.88 12.41
CA GLY A 211 -1.80 -13.85 12.15
C GLY A 211 -1.38 -14.98 11.20
N ASN A 212 -2.37 -15.53 10.53
CA ASN A 212 -2.22 -16.57 9.51
C ASN A 212 -2.80 -16.11 8.17
N PRO A 213 -2.08 -15.28 7.41
CA PRO A 213 -2.51 -14.89 6.07
C PRO A 213 -2.68 -16.10 5.14
N ASP A 214 -3.51 -15.95 4.11
CA ASP A 214 -3.67 -16.97 3.08
C ASP A 214 -2.45 -16.98 2.16
N THR A 215 -1.55 -17.91 2.39
CA THR A 215 -0.31 -18.08 1.60
C THR A 215 -0.45 -19.12 0.47
N ALA A 216 -1.64 -19.65 0.20
CA ALA A 216 -1.84 -20.73 -0.78
C ALA A 216 -1.38 -20.37 -2.20
N MET A 217 -1.33 -19.08 -2.53
CA MET A 217 -0.86 -18.60 -3.84
C MET A 217 0.65 -18.34 -3.91
N ILE A 218 1.35 -18.33 -2.78
CA ILE A 218 2.79 -18.10 -2.71
C ILE A 218 3.50 -19.42 -3.00
N ARG A 219 4.28 -19.44 -4.09
CA ARG A 219 5.09 -20.62 -4.47
C ARG A 219 6.60 -20.37 -4.31
N ASN A 220 6.95 -19.17 -3.95
CA ASN A 220 8.30 -18.69 -3.73
C ASN A 220 8.87 -19.22 -2.40
N PRO A 221 10.20 -19.21 -2.21
CA PRO A 221 10.78 -19.36 -0.90
C PRO A 221 10.18 -18.35 0.08
N LEU A 222 9.48 -18.84 1.11
CA LEU A 222 8.71 -18.00 2.03
C LEU A 222 9.29 -18.06 3.44
N THR A 223 9.57 -16.89 4.00
CA THR A 223 9.90 -16.72 5.43
C THR A 223 8.78 -15.95 6.10
N HIS A 224 8.07 -16.58 7.03
CA HIS A 224 7.00 -15.90 7.80
C HIS A 224 7.52 -15.46 9.17
N ILE A 225 7.54 -14.14 9.40
CA ILE A 225 7.88 -13.47 10.66
C ILE A 225 6.56 -13.15 11.36
N ARG A 226 6.26 -13.90 12.43
CA ARG A 226 5.02 -13.78 13.19
C ARG A 226 5.12 -12.65 14.19
N SER A 227 5.07 -11.42 13.69
CA SER A 227 5.19 -10.20 14.48
C SER A 227 4.33 -9.09 13.87
N ARG A 228 3.98 -8.10 14.70
CA ARG A 228 3.38 -6.86 14.21
C ARG A 228 4.38 -6.09 13.35
N ALA A 229 3.88 -5.25 12.45
CA ALA A 229 4.71 -4.49 11.53
C ALA A 229 5.71 -3.56 12.25
N ALA A 230 5.29 -2.90 13.33
CA ALA A 230 6.16 -1.98 14.08
C ALA A 230 7.32 -2.66 14.81
N GLU A 231 7.23 -3.98 15.04
CA GLU A 231 8.27 -4.79 15.69
C GLU A 231 9.08 -5.57 14.65
N GLY A 232 8.40 -6.31 13.76
CA GLY A 232 9.04 -7.23 12.83
C GLY A 232 9.75 -6.54 11.67
N MET A 233 9.27 -5.38 11.20
CA MET A 233 9.91 -4.69 10.09
C MET A 233 11.27 -4.07 10.41
N PRO A 234 11.50 -3.42 11.57
CA PRO A 234 12.85 -2.96 11.92
C PRO A 234 13.88 -4.08 11.94
N GLU A 235 13.57 -5.23 12.54
CA GLU A 235 14.45 -6.39 12.60
C GLU A 235 14.72 -6.96 11.20
N LEU A 236 13.67 -7.13 10.39
CA LEU A 236 13.80 -7.60 9.02
C LEU A 236 14.63 -6.63 8.17
N ALA A 237 14.44 -5.32 8.28
CA ALA A 237 15.17 -4.33 7.51
C ALA A 237 16.68 -4.42 7.76
N GLU A 238 17.11 -4.53 9.01
CA GLU A 238 18.52 -4.71 9.36
C GLU A 238 19.07 -6.03 8.80
N ARG A 239 18.31 -7.09 8.88
CA ARG A 239 18.66 -8.39 8.29
C ARG A 239 18.83 -8.28 6.77
N LEU A 240 17.88 -7.65 6.06
CA LEU A 240 17.95 -7.48 4.61
C LEU A 240 19.19 -6.65 4.21
N LYS A 241 19.47 -5.56 4.92
CA LYS A 241 20.66 -4.73 4.71
C LYS A 241 21.95 -5.55 4.88
N SER A 242 22.03 -6.44 5.87
CA SER A 242 23.23 -7.24 6.13
C SER A 242 23.42 -8.41 5.16
N GLU A 243 22.33 -9.02 4.66
CA GLU A 243 22.40 -10.23 3.83
C GLU A 243 22.39 -9.93 2.31
N PHE A 244 21.81 -8.80 1.90
CA PHE A 244 21.49 -8.55 0.49
C PHE A 244 21.99 -7.22 -0.09
N SER A 245 22.48 -6.28 0.72
CA SER A 245 23.02 -5.00 0.22
C SER A 245 24.43 -5.15 -0.38
#